data_0f426fbb745d6c815ebb9f093c985469
#
_entry.id   0f426fbb745d6c815ebb9f093c985469
#
_cell.length_a   1.000
_cell.length_b   1.000
_cell.length_c   1.000
_cell.angle_alpha   90.00
_cell.angle_beta   90.00
_cell.angle_gamma   90.00
#
_symmetry.space_group_name_H-M   'P 1'
#
loop_
_entity.id
_entity.type
_entity.pdbx_description
1 polymer ?
#
loop_
_entity_poly.entity_id
_entity_poly.type
_entity_poly.pdbx_seq_one_letter_code
_entity_poly.pdbx_strand_id
1 'polypeptide(L)'
;MSIKTYVLGLLALLLFMPALSARATCRDTVVLVHGNTGSPADFQNTYNLLRQQGWSDAQIVAPAWGNALCAACNDHSGSEETPVKNAISSAIAGSCSGHIDVIGHSMGVTLAMREIDKLGVASKVDVFVGIAGAVHGLWSCGMYPFNVATATCGSYGLSVGNPFLQGIAGHRFGTHMYSMKSWSDEINCSVGTCFVYGVHTSTIPGEDYSFDYPYGHYQLLWLTAADQVGLLQ
;
A
#
# COMPACT_ATOMS: atom_id res chain seq x y z
N MET A 1 56.38 -42.69 -55.05
CA MET A 1 55.86 -42.74 -53.66
C MET A 1 54.99 -41.52 -53.52
N SER A 2 53.65 -41.74 -53.57
CA SER A 2 52.64 -40.61 -53.60
C SER A 2 51.98 -40.55 -52.26
N ILE A 3 52.08 -39.38 -51.60
CA ILE A 3 51.47 -39.09 -50.30
C ILE A 3 50.09 -38.51 -50.55
N LYS A 4 49.06 -39.23 -50.17
CA LYS A 4 47.65 -38.74 -50.22
C LYS A 4 47.36 -37.97 -48.94
N THR A 5 47.15 -36.67 -49.09
CA THR A 5 46.72 -35.78 -48.02
C THR A 5 45.20 -35.91 -47.82
N TYR A 6 44.74 -36.36 -46.65
CA TYR A 6 43.36 -36.36 -46.27
C TYR A 6 43.04 -35.04 -45.55
N VAL A 7 42.16 -34.23 -46.16
CA VAL A 7 41.55 -33.04 -45.51
C VAL A 7 40.34 -33.50 -44.72
N LEU A 8 40.44 -33.44 -43.39
CA LEU A 8 39.28 -33.61 -42.50
C LEU A 8 38.47 -32.29 -42.44
N GLY A 9 37.34 -32.30 -43.07
CA GLY A 9 36.36 -31.21 -42.91
C GLY A 9 35.63 -31.31 -41.56
N LEU A 10 35.91 -30.36 -40.64
CA LEU A 10 35.15 -30.23 -39.41
C LEU A 10 33.83 -29.50 -39.69
N LEU A 11 32.71 -30.24 -39.67
CA LEU A 11 31.37 -29.71 -39.81
C LEU A 11 30.91 -29.17 -38.44
N ALA A 12 31.01 -27.84 -38.27
CA ALA A 12 30.50 -27.15 -37.04
C ALA A 12 28.97 -27.14 -37.06
N LEU A 13 28.35 -28.04 -36.29
CA LEU A 13 26.90 -28.08 -36.07
C LEU A 13 26.56 -26.96 -35.07
N LEU A 14 26.12 -25.80 -35.55
CA LEU A 14 25.58 -24.71 -34.72
C LEU A 14 24.20 -25.18 -34.20
N LEU A 15 24.18 -25.61 -32.93
CA LEU A 15 22.94 -25.86 -32.19
C LEU A 15 22.23 -24.53 -31.94
N PHE A 16 21.25 -24.22 -32.78
CA PHE A 16 20.25 -23.18 -32.49
C PHE A 16 19.41 -23.65 -31.29
N MET A 17 19.80 -23.28 -30.08
CA MET A 17 18.89 -23.38 -28.93
C MET A 17 17.83 -22.28 -29.07
N PRO A 18 16.53 -22.62 -29.19
CA PRO A 18 15.50 -21.61 -29.10
C PRO A 18 15.58 -20.98 -27.71
N ALA A 19 15.77 -19.66 -27.67
CA ALA A 19 15.64 -18.92 -26.42
C ALA A 19 14.19 -19.11 -25.94
N LEU A 20 13.97 -19.96 -24.91
CA LEU A 20 12.71 -19.97 -24.21
C LEU A 20 12.53 -18.55 -23.63
N SER A 21 11.70 -17.76 -24.27
CA SER A 21 11.18 -16.53 -23.68
C SER A 21 10.51 -16.92 -22.37
N ALA A 22 11.17 -16.66 -21.23
CA ALA A 22 10.50 -16.76 -19.94
C ALA A 22 9.28 -15.84 -20.04
N ARG A 23 8.08 -16.45 -20.06
CA ARG A 23 6.84 -15.69 -19.94
C ARG A 23 6.96 -14.94 -18.62
N ALA A 24 6.99 -13.61 -18.66
CA ALA A 24 6.89 -12.81 -17.45
C ALA A 24 5.64 -13.28 -16.69
N THR A 25 5.83 -13.79 -15.48
CA THR A 25 4.71 -14.15 -14.62
C THR A 25 3.87 -12.91 -14.41
N CYS A 26 2.57 -13.02 -14.67
CA CYS A 26 1.66 -11.93 -14.39
C CYS A 26 1.67 -11.68 -12.88
N ARG A 27 2.15 -10.52 -12.45
CA ARG A 27 2.09 -10.04 -11.07
C ARG A 27 1.14 -8.87 -11.00
N ASP A 28 0.42 -8.78 -9.93
CA ASP A 28 -0.50 -7.67 -9.70
C ASP A 28 0.24 -6.35 -9.57
N THR A 29 -0.40 -5.28 -10.02
CA THR A 29 0.12 -3.93 -9.82
C THR A 29 -0.07 -3.53 -8.36
N VAL A 30 0.98 -2.99 -7.74
CA VAL A 30 0.97 -2.55 -6.35
C VAL A 30 0.75 -1.04 -6.30
N VAL A 31 -0.25 -0.59 -5.54
CA VAL A 31 -0.50 0.83 -5.27
C VAL A 31 -0.03 1.17 -3.86
N LEU A 32 0.91 2.12 -3.74
CA LEU A 32 1.54 2.56 -2.49
C LEU A 32 1.02 3.96 -2.12
N VAL A 33 0.25 4.06 -1.02
CA VAL A 33 -0.41 5.33 -0.62
C VAL A 33 0.24 5.87 0.65
N HIS A 34 1.05 6.94 0.51
CA HIS A 34 1.78 7.55 1.62
C HIS A 34 0.87 8.23 2.65
N GLY A 35 1.42 8.56 3.82
CA GLY A 35 0.70 9.22 4.91
C GLY A 35 0.54 10.72 4.72
N ASN A 36 -0.13 11.34 5.68
CA ASN A 36 -0.29 12.80 5.74
C ASN A 36 1.07 13.51 5.71
N THR A 37 1.20 14.56 4.90
CA THR A 37 2.44 15.30 4.63
C THR A 37 3.60 14.48 4.05
N GLY A 38 3.35 13.22 3.71
CA GLY A 38 4.34 12.34 3.10
C GLY A 38 4.51 12.55 1.60
N SER A 39 5.20 11.60 0.99
CA SER A 39 5.46 11.56 -0.45
C SER A 39 5.62 10.12 -0.93
N PRO A 40 5.58 9.86 -2.25
CA PRO A 40 5.91 8.54 -2.80
C PRO A 40 7.27 7.99 -2.36
N ALA A 41 8.24 8.86 -2.08
CA ALA A 41 9.58 8.47 -1.63
C ALA A 41 9.60 7.80 -0.25
N ASP A 42 8.57 7.96 0.55
CA ASP A 42 8.47 7.33 1.87
C ASP A 42 8.43 5.80 1.76
N PHE A 43 7.96 5.28 0.64
CA PHE A 43 7.93 3.85 0.32
C PHE A 43 9.20 3.32 -0.37
N GLN A 44 10.33 4.06 -0.35
CA GLN A 44 11.53 3.67 -1.10
C GLN A 44 12.04 2.26 -0.76
N ASN A 45 11.96 1.84 0.52
CA ASN A 45 12.39 0.50 0.93
C ASN A 45 11.49 -0.59 0.33
N THR A 46 10.19 -0.40 0.39
CA THR A 46 9.17 -1.31 -0.19
C THR A 46 9.33 -1.36 -1.71
N TYR A 47 9.46 -0.21 -2.35
CA TYR A 47 9.70 -0.10 -3.79
C TYR A 47 10.94 -0.90 -4.23
N ASN A 48 12.07 -0.71 -3.54
CA ASN A 48 13.31 -1.40 -3.87
C ASN A 48 13.17 -2.94 -3.73
N LEU A 49 12.46 -3.41 -2.70
CA LEU A 49 12.21 -4.84 -2.51
C LEU A 49 11.26 -5.41 -3.57
N LEU A 50 10.19 -4.70 -3.93
CA LEU A 50 9.31 -5.07 -5.04
C LEU A 50 10.13 -5.23 -6.33
N ARG A 51 11.00 -4.26 -6.64
CA ARG A 51 11.90 -4.31 -7.80
C ARG A 51 12.84 -5.52 -7.77
N GLN A 52 13.44 -5.80 -6.61
CA GLN A 52 14.33 -6.96 -6.42
C GLN A 52 13.58 -8.29 -6.61
N GLN A 53 12.31 -8.32 -6.27
CA GLN A 53 11.45 -9.50 -6.41
C GLN A 53 10.77 -9.62 -7.79
N GLY A 54 11.05 -8.70 -8.71
CA GLY A 54 10.68 -8.81 -10.12
C GLY A 54 9.45 -8.00 -10.56
N TRP A 55 8.90 -7.13 -9.71
CA TRP A 55 7.93 -6.12 -10.18
C TRP A 55 8.63 -5.11 -11.09
N SER A 56 8.04 -4.75 -12.20
CA SER A 56 8.52 -3.65 -13.07
C SER A 56 8.11 -2.29 -12.49
N ASP A 57 8.77 -1.21 -12.91
CA ASP A 57 8.39 0.15 -12.50
C ASP A 57 6.94 0.48 -12.87
N ALA A 58 6.46 -0.05 -13.99
CA ALA A 58 5.08 0.13 -14.43
C ALA A 58 4.04 -0.59 -13.56
N GLN A 59 4.48 -1.56 -12.75
CA GLN A 59 3.63 -2.30 -11.81
C GLN A 59 3.69 -1.76 -10.39
N ILE A 60 4.40 -0.67 -10.15
CA ILE A 60 4.49 -0.02 -8.83
C ILE A 60 4.00 1.42 -8.99
N VAL A 61 2.83 1.71 -8.46
CA VAL A 61 2.17 3.01 -8.59
C VAL A 61 2.13 3.69 -7.23
N ALA A 62 2.73 4.87 -7.11
CA ALA A 62 2.74 5.63 -5.87
C ALA A 62 2.25 7.07 -6.14
N PRO A 63 0.96 7.36 -5.95
CA PRO A 63 0.43 8.70 -6.17
C PRO A 63 0.94 9.67 -5.11
N ALA A 64 1.30 10.88 -5.54
CA ALA A 64 1.45 12.01 -4.62
C ALA A 64 0.09 12.63 -4.35
N TRP A 65 -0.25 12.87 -3.08
CA TRP A 65 -1.52 13.45 -2.67
C TRP A 65 -1.35 14.42 -1.50
N GLY A 66 -2.33 15.29 -1.30
CA GLY A 66 -2.38 16.23 -0.19
C GLY A 66 -1.33 17.34 -0.25
N ASN A 67 -1.32 18.14 0.81
CA ASN A 67 -0.37 19.24 0.99
C ASN A 67 0.74 18.80 1.94
N ALA A 68 1.96 18.63 1.43
CA ALA A 68 3.13 18.20 2.20
C ALA A 68 3.57 19.23 3.28
N LEU A 69 3.14 20.48 3.17
CA LEU A 69 3.53 21.58 4.09
C LEU A 69 2.49 21.90 5.16
N CYS A 70 1.32 21.27 5.11
CA CYS A 70 0.22 21.57 6.04
C CYS A 70 -0.49 20.29 6.49
N ALA A 71 -0.04 19.72 7.61
CA ALA A 71 -0.65 18.51 8.17
C ALA A 71 -2.12 18.70 8.54
N ALA A 72 -2.50 19.89 8.99
CA ALA A 72 -3.87 20.21 9.41
C ALA A 72 -4.84 20.45 8.25
N CYS A 73 -4.33 20.53 7.00
CA CYS A 73 -5.11 20.90 5.82
C CYS A 73 -5.63 19.72 5.03
N ASN A 74 -5.06 18.53 5.23
CA ASN A 74 -5.43 17.32 4.47
C ASN A 74 -6.58 16.58 5.14
N ASP A 75 -7.50 16.08 4.32
CA ASP A 75 -8.56 15.18 4.76
C ASP A 75 -8.80 14.07 3.71
N HIS A 76 -9.92 13.41 3.76
CA HIS A 76 -10.28 12.34 2.82
C HIS A 76 -11.32 12.84 1.81
N SER A 77 -11.22 14.09 1.35
CA SER A 77 -12.19 14.68 0.43
C SER A 77 -11.53 15.54 -0.65
N GLY A 78 -12.28 15.88 -1.68
CA GLY A 78 -11.87 16.86 -2.67
C GLY A 78 -10.62 16.50 -3.45
N SER A 79 -9.57 17.33 -3.35
CA SER A 79 -8.34 17.20 -4.13
C SER A 79 -7.46 16.02 -3.69
N GLU A 80 -7.55 15.60 -2.42
CA GLU A 80 -6.78 14.50 -1.86
C GLU A 80 -7.23 13.14 -2.42
N GLU A 81 -8.51 12.99 -2.71
CA GLU A 81 -9.08 11.75 -3.26
C GLU A 81 -8.61 11.48 -4.70
N THR A 82 -8.55 12.52 -5.52
CA THR A 82 -8.36 12.38 -6.99
C THR A 82 -7.10 11.61 -7.37
N PRO A 83 -5.90 11.89 -6.84
CA PRO A 83 -4.69 11.15 -7.18
C PRO A 83 -4.78 9.67 -6.82
N VAL A 84 -5.30 9.35 -5.63
CA VAL A 84 -5.42 7.96 -5.15
C VAL A 84 -6.47 7.19 -5.93
N LYS A 85 -7.63 7.80 -6.18
CA LYS A 85 -8.68 7.26 -7.05
C LYS A 85 -8.14 6.90 -8.43
N ASN A 86 -7.43 7.84 -9.06
CA ASN A 86 -6.88 7.64 -10.40
C ASN A 86 -5.81 6.56 -10.40
N ALA A 87 -4.95 6.50 -9.36
CA ALA A 87 -3.93 5.46 -9.21
C ALA A 87 -4.56 4.07 -9.13
N ILE A 88 -5.57 3.87 -8.27
CA ILE A 88 -6.28 2.60 -8.12
C ILE A 88 -6.96 2.20 -9.44
N SER A 89 -7.71 3.13 -10.06
CA SER A 89 -8.42 2.85 -11.32
C SER A 89 -7.46 2.49 -12.45
N SER A 90 -6.36 3.24 -12.60
CA SER A 90 -5.35 3.00 -13.64
C SER A 90 -4.57 1.72 -13.38
N ALA A 91 -4.26 1.40 -12.12
CA ALA A 91 -3.59 0.17 -11.74
C ALA A 91 -4.44 -1.06 -12.11
N ILE A 92 -5.74 -1.06 -11.80
CA ILE A 92 -6.66 -2.14 -12.18
C ILE A 92 -6.72 -2.27 -13.71
N ALA A 93 -6.86 -1.16 -14.43
CA ALA A 93 -6.95 -1.17 -15.89
C ALA A 93 -5.66 -1.63 -16.57
N GLY A 94 -4.49 -1.37 -15.97
CA GLY A 94 -3.17 -1.74 -16.48
C GLY A 94 -2.66 -3.09 -15.98
N SER A 95 -3.28 -3.67 -14.96
CA SER A 95 -2.87 -4.96 -14.41
C SER A 95 -3.15 -6.10 -15.38
N CYS A 96 -2.18 -6.99 -15.54
CA CYS A 96 -2.32 -8.17 -16.40
C CYS A 96 -3.31 -9.22 -15.87
N SER A 97 -3.56 -9.24 -14.55
CA SER A 97 -4.56 -10.08 -13.89
C SER A 97 -5.94 -9.41 -13.83
N GLY A 98 -5.99 -8.07 -13.95
CA GLY A 98 -7.14 -7.24 -13.63
C GLY A 98 -7.35 -7.05 -12.13
N HIS A 99 -6.37 -7.44 -11.31
CA HIS A 99 -6.31 -7.29 -9.86
C HIS A 99 -5.10 -6.45 -9.47
N ILE A 100 -5.12 -5.92 -8.26
CA ILE A 100 -4.05 -5.09 -7.69
C ILE A 100 -3.82 -5.44 -6.23
N ASP A 101 -2.66 -5.06 -5.73
CA ASP A 101 -2.39 -4.98 -4.30
C ASP A 101 -2.33 -3.51 -3.85
N VAL A 102 -2.72 -3.23 -2.63
CA VAL A 102 -2.71 -1.88 -2.07
C VAL A 102 -2.02 -1.87 -0.72
N ILE A 103 -1.01 -1.01 -0.57
CA ILE A 103 -0.33 -0.77 0.71
C ILE A 103 -0.50 0.71 1.07
N GLY A 104 -1.14 0.98 2.20
CA GLY A 104 -1.29 2.32 2.74
C GLY A 104 -0.45 2.53 4.00
N HIS A 105 0.00 3.76 4.24
CA HIS A 105 0.64 4.17 5.48
C HIS A 105 -0.11 5.33 6.13
N SER A 106 -0.33 5.25 7.46
CA SER A 106 -0.93 6.35 8.23
C SER A 106 -2.30 6.77 7.64
N MET A 107 -2.54 8.04 7.39
CA MET A 107 -3.74 8.55 6.74
C MET A 107 -3.95 8.01 5.32
N GLY A 108 -2.88 7.56 4.64
CA GLY A 108 -2.99 6.90 3.34
C GLY A 108 -3.72 5.55 3.40
N VAL A 109 -3.76 4.88 4.55
CA VAL A 109 -4.57 3.67 4.76
C VAL A 109 -6.05 4.00 4.58
N THR A 110 -6.53 4.97 5.34
CA THR A 110 -7.95 5.35 5.34
C THR A 110 -8.36 6.05 4.04
N LEU A 111 -7.44 6.76 3.38
CA LEU A 111 -7.69 7.33 2.06
C LEU A 111 -7.81 6.23 0.99
N ALA A 112 -6.93 5.23 1.00
CA ALA A 112 -7.05 4.08 0.10
C ALA A 112 -8.35 3.30 0.34
N MET A 113 -8.71 3.04 1.61
CA MET A 113 -9.98 2.40 1.98
C MET A 113 -11.19 3.15 1.41
N ARG A 114 -11.19 4.49 1.54
CA ARG A 114 -12.24 5.34 0.98
C ARG A 114 -12.36 5.19 -0.52
N GLU A 115 -11.25 5.22 -1.25
CA GLU A 115 -11.30 5.18 -2.71
C GLU A 115 -11.67 3.79 -3.24
N ILE A 116 -11.22 2.72 -2.59
CA ILE A 116 -11.65 1.34 -2.89
C ILE A 116 -13.17 1.20 -2.70
N ASP A 117 -13.70 1.73 -1.60
CA ASP A 117 -15.13 1.70 -1.28
C ASP A 117 -15.95 2.52 -2.29
N LYS A 118 -15.57 3.77 -2.54
CA LYS A 118 -16.25 4.66 -3.51
C LYS A 118 -16.26 4.13 -4.94
N LEU A 119 -15.20 3.45 -5.34
CA LEU A 119 -15.10 2.81 -6.65
C LEU A 119 -15.83 1.47 -6.71
N GLY A 120 -16.17 0.86 -5.57
CA GLY A 120 -16.78 -0.46 -5.50
C GLY A 120 -15.86 -1.57 -6.00
N VAL A 121 -14.53 -1.43 -5.80
CA VAL A 121 -13.52 -2.32 -6.40
C VAL A 121 -12.82 -3.24 -5.40
N ALA A 122 -13.36 -3.43 -4.21
CA ALA A 122 -12.76 -4.30 -3.19
C ALA A 122 -12.46 -5.72 -3.71
N SER A 123 -13.28 -6.27 -4.60
CA SER A 123 -13.07 -7.58 -5.24
C SER A 123 -11.95 -7.58 -6.30
N LYS A 124 -11.36 -6.44 -6.61
CA LYS A 124 -10.21 -6.26 -7.50
C LYS A 124 -8.91 -6.02 -6.74
N VAL A 125 -8.99 -5.93 -5.42
CA VAL A 125 -7.82 -5.83 -4.55
C VAL A 125 -7.59 -7.22 -3.95
N ASP A 126 -6.47 -7.86 -4.33
CA ASP A 126 -6.13 -9.17 -3.79
C ASP A 126 -5.59 -9.03 -2.36
N VAL A 127 -4.65 -8.14 -2.15
CA VAL A 127 -4.08 -7.86 -0.83
C VAL A 127 -4.19 -6.38 -0.48
N PHE A 128 -4.73 -6.09 0.69
CA PHE A 128 -4.73 -4.75 1.30
C PHE A 128 -3.89 -4.76 2.59
N VAL A 129 -2.85 -3.94 2.65
CA VAL A 129 -2.00 -3.79 3.84
C VAL A 129 -2.11 -2.38 4.39
N GLY A 130 -2.59 -2.25 5.62
CA GLY A 130 -2.63 -0.98 6.35
C GLY A 130 -1.49 -0.87 7.37
N ILE A 131 -0.58 0.08 7.18
CA ILE A 131 0.56 0.31 8.07
C ILE A 131 0.29 1.54 8.91
N ALA A 132 0.27 1.40 10.23
CA ALA A 132 0.04 2.51 11.17
C ALA A 132 -1.23 3.34 10.85
N GLY A 133 -2.27 2.73 10.29
CA GLY A 133 -3.52 3.41 9.93
C GLY A 133 -4.28 3.91 11.16
N ALA A 134 -5.06 4.97 11.01
CA ALA A 134 -5.93 5.48 12.06
C ALA A 134 -7.40 5.12 11.75
N VAL A 135 -7.67 3.82 11.55
CA VAL A 135 -8.95 3.29 11.05
C VAL A 135 -10.11 3.56 12.00
N HIS A 136 -9.83 3.60 13.30
CA HIS A 136 -10.82 3.94 14.34
C HIS A 136 -10.77 5.40 14.77
N GLY A 137 -9.90 6.21 14.14
CA GLY A 137 -9.69 7.62 14.48
C GLY A 137 -8.56 7.84 15.49
N LEU A 138 -8.24 9.10 15.73
CA LEU A 138 -7.18 9.57 16.62
C LEU A 138 -7.74 10.37 17.79
N TRP A 139 -7.38 9.99 19.02
CA TRP A 139 -7.73 10.80 20.19
C TRP A 139 -7.07 12.19 20.20
N SER A 140 -5.92 12.36 19.53
CA SER A 140 -5.32 13.68 19.34
C SER A 140 -6.17 14.63 18.49
N CYS A 141 -7.05 14.07 17.65
CA CYS A 141 -8.09 14.82 16.93
C CYS A 141 -9.33 15.11 17.80
N GLY A 142 -9.50 14.40 18.91
CA GLY A 142 -10.73 14.47 19.74
C GLY A 142 -11.88 13.64 19.15
N MET A 143 -13.05 13.82 19.75
CA MET A 143 -14.27 13.12 19.35
C MET A 143 -15.17 14.03 18.53
N TYR A 144 -15.63 13.54 17.37
CA TYR A 144 -16.60 14.26 16.55
C TYR A 144 -17.96 14.35 17.28
N PRO A 145 -18.70 15.48 17.25
CA PRO A 145 -18.40 16.73 16.53
C PRO A 145 -17.56 17.77 17.34
N PHE A 146 -17.03 17.39 18.49
CA PHE A 146 -16.25 18.27 19.38
C PHE A 146 -14.72 18.13 19.15
N ASN A 147 -14.36 17.81 17.93
CA ASN A 147 -12.98 17.59 17.49
C ASN A 147 -12.17 18.87 17.34
N VAL A 148 -10.87 18.73 17.20
CA VAL A 148 -9.97 19.84 16.82
C VAL A 148 -10.42 20.41 15.47
N ALA A 149 -10.51 21.74 15.38
CA ALA A 149 -11.06 22.46 14.23
C ALA A 149 -10.04 22.56 13.08
N THR A 150 -9.73 21.40 12.46
CA THR A 150 -8.87 21.28 11.27
C THR A 150 -9.51 20.33 10.26
N ALA A 151 -9.09 20.38 8.99
CA ALA A 151 -9.56 19.43 7.98
C ALA A 151 -9.21 17.99 8.38
N THR A 152 -7.96 17.76 8.81
CA THR A 152 -7.45 16.44 9.22
C THR A 152 -8.21 15.83 10.40
N CYS A 153 -8.87 16.64 11.22
CA CYS A 153 -9.68 16.17 12.34
C CYS A 153 -11.19 16.34 12.12
N GLY A 154 -11.62 16.83 10.96
CA GLY A 154 -13.03 17.10 10.62
C GLY A 154 -13.85 15.85 10.29
N SER A 155 -15.01 16.08 9.68
CA SER A 155 -15.96 15.03 9.29
C SER A 155 -15.40 14.04 8.26
N TYR A 156 -14.44 14.46 7.46
CA TYR A 156 -13.66 13.65 6.53
C TYR A 156 -12.23 13.43 7.00
N GLY A 157 -11.95 13.70 8.26
CA GLY A 157 -10.62 13.54 8.87
C GLY A 157 -10.49 12.28 9.71
N LEU A 158 -9.72 12.41 10.79
CA LEU A 158 -9.33 11.30 11.66
C LEU A 158 -9.85 11.42 13.09
N SER A 159 -10.84 12.30 13.37
CA SER A 159 -11.44 12.36 14.70
C SER A 159 -12.20 11.06 15.03
N VAL A 160 -12.17 10.67 16.29
CA VAL A 160 -12.90 9.48 16.77
C VAL A 160 -14.39 9.67 16.52
N GLY A 161 -15.03 8.68 15.91
CA GLY A 161 -16.46 8.69 15.65
C GLY A 161 -16.91 9.65 14.54
N ASN A 162 -16.01 10.12 13.66
CA ASN A 162 -16.43 10.96 12.54
C ASN A 162 -17.25 10.17 11.50
N PRO A 163 -18.12 10.86 10.74
CA PRO A 163 -19.05 10.21 9.79
C PRO A 163 -18.34 9.40 8.70
N PHE A 164 -17.17 9.85 8.25
CA PHE A 164 -16.41 9.17 7.22
C PHE A 164 -15.91 7.79 7.71
N LEU A 165 -15.18 7.73 8.84
CA LEU A 165 -14.68 6.47 9.38
C LEU A 165 -15.81 5.51 9.76
N GLN A 166 -16.91 6.04 10.27
CA GLN A 166 -18.10 5.23 10.54
C GLN A 166 -18.73 4.67 9.25
N GLY A 167 -18.71 5.45 8.17
CA GLY A 167 -19.28 5.05 6.89
C GLY A 167 -18.52 3.91 6.21
N ILE A 168 -17.23 3.76 6.47
CA ILE A 168 -16.40 2.67 5.92
C ILE A 168 -16.16 1.52 6.93
N ALA A 169 -16.61 1.68 8.17
CA ALA A 169 -16.42 0.67 9.21
C ALA A 169 -17.10 -0.66 8.83
N GLY A 170 -16.33 -1.75 8.86
CA GLY A 170 -16.82 -3.10 8.54
C GLY A 170 -16.93 -3.42 7.04
N HIS A 171 -16.59 -2.49 6.15
CA HIS A 171 -16.44 -2.81 4.73
C HIS A 171 -15.16 -3.61 4.48
N ARG A 172 -15.16 -4.37 3.39
CA ARG A 172 -13.92 -5.04 2.92
C ARG A 172 -13.22 -4.17 1.88
N PHE A 173 -11.89 -4.19 1.93
CA PHE A 173 -11.03 -3.39 1.05
C PHE A 173 -10.11 -4.25 0.18
N GLY A 174 -10.22 -5.57 0.31
CA GLY A 174 -9.50 -6.57 -0.46
C GLY A 174 -9.95 -7.97 -0.10
N THR A 175 -9.48 -8.95 -0.87
CA THR A 175 -9.67 -10.38 -0.59
C THR A 175 -8.96 -10.76 0.70
N HIS A 176 -7.70 -10.31 0.84
CA HIS A 176 -6.91 -10.42 2.05
C HIS A 176 -6.62 -9.05 2.62
N MET A 177 -6.77 -8.89 3.93
CA MET A 177 -6.55 -7.62 4.62
C MET A 177 -5.65 -7.83 5.84
N TYR A 178 -4.65 -6.97 5.95
CA TYR A 178 -3.65 -7.03 7.02
C TYR A 178 -3.42 -5.66 7.63
N SER A 179 -3.23 -5.59 8.95
CA SER A 179 -2.71 -4.39 9.60
C SER A 179 -1.33 -4.61 10.21
N MET A 180 -0.48 -3.60 10.09
CA MET A 180 0.81 -3.49 10.77
C MET A 180 0.73 -2.36 11.77
N LYS A 181 0.88 -2.65 13.04
CA LYS A 181 0.66 -1.72 14.15
C LYS A 181 1.77 -1.77 15.19
N SER A 182 1.79 -0.79 16.08
CA SER A 182 2.76 -0.71 17.15
C SER A 182 2.18 -0.01 18.38
N TRP A 183 2.56 -0.48 19.54
CA TRP A 183 2.31 0.15 20.84
C TRP A 183 3.26 1.33 21.11
N SER A 184 4.31 1.49 20.30
CA SER A 184 5.30 2.56 20.37
C SER A 184 5.09 3.63 19.31
N ASP A 185 3.96 3.60 18.59
CA ASP A 185 3.58 4.56 17.55
C ASP A 185 3.27 5.92 18.20
N GLU A 186 4.17 6.87 18.06
CA GLU A 186 4.10 8.19 18.69
C GLU A 186 2.98 9.09 18.12
N ILE A 187 2.41 8.73 16.97
CA ILE A 187 1.29 9.45 16.36
C ILE A 187 -0.05 8.85 16.80
N ASN A 188 -0.21 7.53 16.58
CA ASN A 188 -1.46 6.84 16.90
C ASN A 188 -1.69 6.72 18.42
N CYS A 189 -0.61 6.71 19.21
CA CYS A 189 -0.65 6.60 20.66
C CYS A 189 -0.32 7.91 21.37
N SER A 190 -0.34 9.06 20.67
CA SER A 190 0.16 10.37 21.12
C SER A 190 -0.46 10.91 22.41
N VAL A 191 -1.64 10.45 22.80
CA VAL A 191 -2.31 10.80 24.07
C VAL A 191 -2.15 9.72 25.15
N GLY A 192 -1.16 8.83 25.02
CA GLY A 192 -0.87 7.76 25.98
C GLY A 192 -1.71 6.48 25.77
N THR A 193 -2.49 6.42 24.72
CA THR A 193 -3.25 5.21 24.34
C THR A 193 -3.35 5.10 22.84
N CYS A 194 -3.22 3.86 22.32
CA CYS A 194 -3.46 3.52 20.91
C CYS A 194 -4.88 2.97 20.70
N PHE A 195 -5.68 2.86 21.76
CA PHE A 195 -7.00 2.24 21.70
C PHE A 195 -8.10 3.26 21.53
N VAL A 196 -9.02 2.95 20.63
CA VAL A 196 -10.31 3.62 20.49
C VAL A 196 -11.39 2.58 20.77
N TYR A 197 -12.18 2.81 21.80
CA TYR A 197 -13.22 1.88 22.26
C TYR A 197 -12.75 0.43 22.46
N GLY A 198 -11.53 0.25 22.96
CA GLY A 198 -10.96 -1.06 23.26
C GLY A 198 -10.31 -1.78 22.08
N VAL A 199 -10.26 -1.14 20.89
CA VAL A 199 -9.58 -1.66 19.70
C VAL A 199 -8.39 -0.77 19.36
N HIS A 200 -7.25 -1.37 18.99
CA HIS A 200 -6.10 -0.59 18.51
C HIS A 200 -6.48 0.17 17.24
N THR A 201 -6.19 1.46 17.17
CA THR A 201 -6.68 2.33 16.10
C THR A 201 -6.26 1.89 14.69
N SER A 202 -5.15 1.17 14.57
CA SER A 202 -4.67 0.65 13.28
C SER A 202 -5.27 -0.70 12.87
N THR A 203 -6.05 -1.34 13.73
CA THR A 203 -6.68 -2.63 13.40
C THR A 203 -7.78 -2.42 12.36
N ILE A 204 -7.71 -3.14 11.25
CA ILE A 204 -8.71 -3.07 10.18
C ILE A 204 -9.86 -4.04 10.52
N PRO A 205 -11.11 -3.59 10.64
CA PRO A 205 -12.22 -4.48 10.94
C PRO A 205 -12.35 -5.61 9.90
N GLY A 206 -12.39 -6.86 10.37
CA GLY A 206 -12.48 -8.03 9.48
C GLY A 206 -11.18 -8.38 8.75
N GLU A 207 -10.03 -7.89 9.22
CA GLU A 207 -8.71 -8.29 8.70
C GLU A 207 -8.42 -9.78 8.95
N ASP A 208 -7.59 -10.36 8.09
CA ASP A 208 -7.18 -11.77 8.22
C ASP A 208 -6.13 -11.93 9.32
N TYR A 209 -5.24 -10.95 9.47
CA TYR A 209 -4.23 -10.93 10.53
C TYR A 209 -3.71 -9.52 10.82
N SER A 210 -3.25 -9.33 12.06
CA SER A 210 -2.66 -8.09 12.58
C SER A 210 -1.26 -8.36 13.09
N PHE A 211 -0.28 -7.59 12.61
CA PHE A 211 1.12 -7.72 13.00
C PHE A 211 1.50 -6.61 13.99
N ASP A 212 2.10 -6.99 15.11
CA ASP A 212 2.58 -6.06 16.14
C ASP A 212 4.08 -5.91 16.06
N TYR A 213 4.57 -4.65 16.06
CA TYR A 213 5.99 -4.32 15.98
C TYR A 213 6.39 -3.33 17.09
N PRO A 214 7.65 -3.32 17.52
CA PRO A 214 8.15 -2.37 18.53
C PRO A 214 8.68 -1.07 17.88
N TYR A 215 8.07 -0.60 16.81
CA TYR A 215 8.56 0.51 15.99
C TYR A 215 7.71 1.76 16.17
N GLY A 216 8.33 2.95 16.01
CA GLY A 216 7.60 4.21 15.88
C GLY A 216 6.84 4.31 14.54
N HIS A 217 6.04 5.37 14.40
CA HIS A 217 5.10 5.53 13.29
C HIS A 217 5.74 5.37 11.89
N TYR A 218 6.82 6.11 11.63
CA TYR A 218 7.55 6.02 10.35
C TYR A 218 8.45 4.79 10.27
N GLN A 219 8.98 4.33 11.41
CA GLN A 219 9.79 3.11 11.44
C GLN A 219 8.97 1.88 11.03
N LEU A 220 7.68 1.84 11.37
CA LEU A 220 6.76 0.80 10.88
C LEU A 220 6.82 0.72 9.34
N LEU A 221 6.70 1.85 8.65
CA LEU A 221 6.77 1.86 7.20
C LEU A 221 8.11 1.35 6.66
N TRP A 222 9.21 1.84 7.23
CA TRP A 222 10.54 1.62 6.65
C TRP A 222 11.13 0.26 7.01
N LEU A 223 10.89 -0.24 8.22
CA LEU A 223 11.54 -1.45 8.74
C LEU A 223 10.71 -2.72 8.49
N THR A 224 9.45 -2.60 8.13
CA THR A 224 8.59 -3.76 7.79
C THR A 224 8.48 -4.01 6.28
N ALA A 225 9.28 -3.36 5.46
CA ALA A 225 9.19 -3.46 3.99
C ALA A 225 9.28 -4.91 3.49
N ALA A 226 10.07 -5.77 4.13
CA ALA A 226 10.17 -7.18 3.77
C ALA A 226 8.86 -7.94 4.07
N ASP A 227 8.23 -7.67 5.20
CA ASP A 227 6.96 -8.27 5.57
C ASP A 227 5.84 -7.76 4.64
N GLN A 228 5.82 -6.46 4.32
CA GLN A 228 4.88 -5.86 3.38
C GLN A 228 4.90 -6.60 2.03
N VAL A 229 6.08 -6.77 1.46
CA VAL A 229 6.25 -7.44 0.16
C VAL A 229 5.99 -8.94 0.27
N GLY A 230 6.32 -9.57 1.40
CA GLY A 230 6.03 -10.98 1.66
C GLY A 230 4.55 -11.32 1.68
N LEU A 231 3.68 -10.38 2.01
CA LEU A 231 2.22 -10.56 2.01
C LEU A 231 1.60 -10.55 0.60
N LEU A 232 2.32 -10.04 -0.42
CA LEU A 232 1.83 -9.91 -1.80
C LEU A 232 2.15 -11.15 -2.67
N GLN A 233 2.57 -12.28 -2.10
CA GLN A 233 3.07 -13.46 -2.82
C GLN A 233 2.18 -14.68 -2.65
#